data_6c3016683a0f0c15dd94bb4514b7638a
#
_entry.id   6c3016683a0f0c15dd94bb4514b7638a
#
_cell.length_a   1.000
_cell.length_b   1.000
_cell.length_c   1.000
_cell.angle_alpha   90.00
_cell.angle_beta   90.00
_cell.angle_gamma   90.00
#
_symmetry.space_group_name_H-M   'P 1'
#
loop_
_entity.id
_entity.type
_entity.pdbx_description
1 polymer ?
#
loop_
_entity_poly.entity_id
_entity_poly.type
_entity_poly.pdbx_seq_one_letter_code
_entity_poly.pdbx_strand_id
1 'polypeptide(L)'
;MENKKMTKKDYFNEIKTLVENSTSELKDELIYFVESQIASIDSKAEKAKERAAAKKAEGDALRESVKSVLTDEFQTADEILSQLDEEDLTVAKVRARLTQLVNLGEAEKADIKTEDGKSKKAYKNA
;
A
#
# COMPACT_ATOMS: atom_id res chain seq x y z
N MET A 1 21.26 17.90 20.34
CA MET A 1 21.05 18.56 19.07
C MET A 1 20.33 17.63 18.11
N GLU A 2 19.11 17.95 17.78
CA GLU A 2 18.35 17.11 16.89
C GLU A 2 18.73 17.40 15.43
N ASN A 3 19.30 16.41 14.78
CA ASN A 3 19.58 16.48 13.34
C ASN A 3 18.31 16.13 12.56
N LYS A 4 17.28 16.98 12.68
CA LYS A 4 16.07 16.78 11.93
C LYS A 4 16.32 17.14 10.46
N LYS A 5 16.18 16.17 9.60
CA LYS A 5 16.35 16.37 8.18
C LYS A 5 15.18 17.18 7.63
N MET A 6 15.46 18.33 7.03
CA MET A 6 14.45 19.19 6.44
C MET A 6 13.84 18.55 5.19
N THR A 7 12.53 18.62 5.07
CA THR A 7 11.82 18.18 3.89
C THR A 7 11.81 19.30 2.82
N LYS A 8 11.43 18.95 1.60
CA LYS A 8 11.27 19.92 0.53
C LYS A 8 10.29 21.04 0.94
N LYS A 9 9.21 20.70 1.61
CA LYS A 9 8.24 21.66 2.13
C LYS A 9 8.87 22.61 3.15
N ASP A 10 9.72 22.09 4.04
CA ASP A 10 10.42 22.89 5.02
C ASP A 10 11.31 23.94 4.36
N TYR A 11 12.04 23.54 3.31
CA TYR A 11 12.86 24.47 2.55
C TYR A 11 12.02 25.57 1.88
N PHE A 12 10.88 25.22 1.30
CA PHE A 12 9.99 26.24 0.71
C PHE A 12 9.44 27.20 1.76
N ASN A 13 9.11 26.72 2.96
CA ASN A 13 8.66 27.58 4.04
C ASN A 13 9.76 28.56 4.49
N GLU A 14 11.02 28.10 4.55
CA GLU A 14 12.15 28.96 4.85
C GLU A 14 12.36 30.02 3.77
N ILE A 15 12.28 29.63 2.50
CA ILE A 15 12.37 30.56 1.38
C ILE A 15 11.26 31.61 1.47
N LYS A 16 10.04 31.20 1.77
CA LYS A 16 8.90 32.10 1.93
C LYS A 16 9.18 33.14 3.03
N THR A 17 9.69 32.72 4.17
CA THR A 17 10.04 33.60 5.30
C THR A 17 11.10 34.60 4.88
N LEU A 18 12.15 34.14 4.20
CA LEU A 18 13.21 35.03 3.70
C LEU A 18 12.69 36.06 2.70
N VAL A 19 11.80 35.64 1.82
CA VAL A 19 11.20 36.52 0.80
C VAL A 19 10.28 37.55 1.46
N GLU A 20 9.47 37.14 2.44
CA GLU A 20 8.58 38.03 3.18
C GLU A 20 9.34 39.17 3.88
N ASN A 21 10.55 38.88 4.33
CA ASN A 21 11.42 39.85 5.00
C ASN A 21 12.31 40.65 4.02
N SER A 22 12.21 40.36 2.72
CA SER A 22 13.01 41.04 1.70
C SER A 22 12.33 42.30 1.20
N THR A 23 13.12 43.18 0.55
CA THR A 23 12.62 44.40 -0.10
C THR A 23 12.58 44.25 -1.62
N SER A 24 12.62 43.02 -2.14
CA SER A 24 12.63 42.74 -3.56
C SER A 24 11.32 43.20 -4.23
N GLU A 25 11.42 43.73 -5.43
CA GLU A 25 10.27 44.09 -6.24
C GLU A 25 9.48 42.85 -6.69
N LEU A 26 10.14 41.69 -6.71
CA LEU A 26 9.52 40.41 -7.09
C LEU A 26 8.94 39.65 -5.89
N LYS A 27 8.91 40.28 -4.72
CA LYS A 27 8.46 39.67 -3.48
C LYS A 27 7.13 38.94 -3.62
N ASP A 28 6.12 39.59 -4.14
CA ASP A 28 4.78 39.03 -4.27
C ASP A 28 4.75 37.86 -5.25
N GLU A 29 5.48 37.94 -6.34
CA GLU A 29 5.59 36.85 -7.32
C GLU A 29 6.30 35.64 -6.74
N LEU A 30 7.36 35.89 -5.98
CA LEU A 30 8.12 34.80 -5.32
C LEU A 30 7.30 34.11 -4.26
N ILE A 31 6.55 34.87 -3.47
CA ILE A 31 5.64 34.31 -2.46
C ILE A 31 4.57 33.45 -3.13
N TYR A 32 3.96 33.96 -4.19
CA TYR A 32 2.96 33.19 -4.96
C TYR A 32 3.54 31.89 -5.49
N PHE A 33 4.73 31.93 -6.06
CA PHE A 33 5.40 30.73 -6.57
C PHE A 33 5.64 29.70 -5.46
N VAL A 34 6.21 30.13 -4.34
CA VAL A 34 6.51 29.25 -3.21
C VAL A 34 5.22 28.66 -2.64
N GLU A 35 4.18 29.45 -2.46
CA GLU A 35 2.89 28.97 -1.97
C GLU A 35 2.27 27.94 -2.90
N SER A 36 2.37 28.15 -4.22
CA SER A 36 1.85 27.20 -5.20
C SER A 36 2.63 25.87 -5.16
N GLN A 37 3.94 25.90 -4.91
CA GLN A 37 4.75 24.71 -4.76
C GLN A 37 4.38 23.94 -3.49
N ILE A 38 4.16 24.65 -2.39
CA ILE A 38 3.72 24.04 -1.13
C ILE A 38 2.35 23.38 -1.30
N ALA A 39 1.40 24.08 -1.94
CA ALA A 39 0.08 23.52 -2.21
C ALA A 39 0.15 22.26 -3.07
N SER A 40 1.03 22.24 -4.07
CA SER A 40 1.26 21.05 -4.91
C SER A 40 1.79 19.87 -4.09
N ILE A 41 2.73 20.12 -3.19
CA ILE A 41 3.30 19.08 -2.31
C ILE A 41 2.21 18.51 -1.41
N ASP A 42 1.40 19.36 -0.79
CA ASP A 42 0.30 18.94 0.08
C ASP A 42 -0.76 18.14 -0.70
N SER A 43 -1.12 18.57 -1.89
CA SER A 43 -2.08 17.86 -2.74
C SER A 43 -1.58 16.47 -3.12
N LYS A 44 -0.30 16.34 -3.48
CA LYS A 44 0.30 15.04 -3.81
C LYS A 44 0.34 14.11 -2.60
N ALA A 45 0.65 14.67 -1.42
CA ALA A 45 0.69 13.90 -0.18
C ALA A 45 -0.71 13.37 0.18
N GLU A 46 -1.76 14.18 0.04
CA GLU A 46 -3.14 13.76 0.28
C GLU A 46 -3.58 12.67 -0.70
N LYS A 47 -3.28 12.84 -1.98
CA LYS A 47 -3.61 11.83 -3.00
C LYS A 47 -2.90 10.51 -2.73
N ALA A 48 -1.63 10.56 -2.34
CA ALA A 48 -0.88 9.35 -1.99
C ALA A 48 -1.50 8.65 -0.77
N LYS A 49 -1.92 9.42 0.23
CA LYS A 49 -2.58 8.90 1.43
C LYS A 49 -3.93 8.26 1.09
N GLU A 50 -4.73 8.89 0.24
CA GLU A 50 -6.00 8.34 -0.22
C GLU A 50 -5.81 7.04 -0.99
N ARG A 51 -4.82 6.98 -1.88
CA ARG A 51 -4.49 5.78 -2.64
C ARG A 51 -4.04 4.65 -1.72
N ALA A 52 -3.22 4.95 -0.73
CA ALA A 52 -2.76 3.95 0.24
C ALA A 52 -3.92 3.41 1.06
N ALA A 53 -4.84 4.29 1.49
CA ALA A 53 -6.04 3.88 2.23
C ALA A 53 -6.96 3.02 1.37
N ALA A 54 -7.16 3.38 0.10
CA ALA A 54 -7.97 2.60 -0.83
C ALA A 54 -7.37 1.21 -1.09
N LYS A 55 -6.06 1.13 -1.29
CA LYS A 55 -5.37 -0.15 -1.48
C LYS A 55 -5.46 -1.03 -0.25
N LYS A 56 -5.34 -0.44 0.93
CA LYS A 56 -5.48 -1.18 2.18
C LYS A 56 -6.89 -1.73 2.35
N ALA A 57 -7.91 -0.94 2.05
CA ALA A 57 -9.30 -1.37 2.14
C ALA A 57 -9.59 -2.51 1.16
N GLU A 58 -9.12 -2.42 -0.08
CA GLU A 58 -9.23 -3.50 -1.06
C GLU A 58 -8.53 -4.77 -0.59
N GLY A 59 -7.32 -4.63 -0.05
CA GLY A 59 -6.55 -5.74 0.48
C GLY A 59 -7.23 -6.42 1.65
N ASP A 60 -7.81 -5.64 2.56
CA ASP A 60 -8.53 -6.18 3.70
C ASP A 60 -9.81 -6.93 3.27
N ALA A 61 -10.56 -6.37 2.32
CA ALA A 61 -11.74 -7.02 1.76
C ALA A 61 -11.38 -8.33 1.05
N LEU A 62 -10.31 -8.33 0.26
CA LEU A 62 -9.83 -9.53 -0.42
C LEU A 62 -9.37 -10.59 0.58
N ARG A 63 -8.68 -10.19 1.64
CA ARG A 63 -8.24 -11.10 2.71
C ARG A 63 -9.44 -11.81 3.34
N GLU A 64 -10.51 -11.10 3.64
CA GLU A 64 -11.75 -11.70 4.17
C GLU A 64 -12.38 -12.67 3.17
N SER A 65 -12.40 -12.32 1.89
CA SER A 65 -12.90 -13.20 0.83
C SER A 65 -12.08 -14.48 0.73
N VAL A 66 -10.74 -14.38 0.77
CA VAL A 66 -9.84 -15.53 0.75
C VAL A 66 -10.09 -16.41 1.96
N LYS A 67 -10.19 -15.81 3.14
CA LYS A 67 -10.47 -16.54 4.38
C LYS A 67 -11.78 -17.33 4.30
N SER A 68 -12.80 -16.75 3.69
CA SER A 68 -14.11 -17.38 3.58
C SER A 68 -14.13 -18.65 2.73
N VAL A 69 -13.18 -18.80 1.80
CA VAL A 69 -13.09 -20.00 0.95
C VAL A 69 -12.11 -21.04 1.50
N LEU A 70 -11.34 -20.71 2.53
CA LEU A 70 -10.46 -21.68 3.19
C LEU A 70 -11.29 -22.74 3.92
N THR A 71 -10.81 -23.97 3.84
CA THR A 71 -11.42 -25.13 4.52
C THR A 71 -10.42 -25.78 5.44
N ASP A 72 -10.78 -26.87 6.08
CA ASP A 72 -9.87 -27.66 6.91
C ASP A 72 -8.90 -28.52 6.08
N GLU A 73 -9.06 -28.49 4.76
CA GLU A 73 -8.19 -29.19 3.83
C GLU A 73 -7.26 -28.21 3.12
N PHE A 74 -6.03 -28.66 2.85
CA PHE A 74 -5.08 -27.84 2.12
C PHE A 74 -5.52 -27.61 0.67
N GLN A 75 -5.47 -26.34 0.24
CA GLN A 75 -5.77 -25.92 -1.12
C GLN A 75 -4.64 -25.04 -1.63
N THR A 76 -4.29 -25.18 -2.90
CA THR A 76 -3.29 -24.31 -3.53
C THR A 76 -3.89 -22.91 -3.76
N ALA A 77 -3.02 -21.93 -3.98
CA ALA A 77 -3.47 -20.58 -4.31
C ALA A 77 -4.31 -20.55 -5.60
N ASP A 78 -3.96 -21.39 -6.58
CA ASP A 78 -4.72 -21.53 -7.83
C ASP A 78 -6.13 -22.05 -7.58
N GLU A 79 -6.29 -23.04 -6.71
CA GLU A 79 -7.60 -23.57 -6.34
C GLU A 79 -8.44 -22.54 -5.62
N ILE A 80 -7.83 -21.78 -4.72
CA ILE A 80 -8.50 -20.71 -4.00
C ILE A 80 -8.94 -19.61 -4.97
N LEU A 81 -8.07 -19.23 -5.90
CA LEU A 81 -8.38 -18.24 -6.92
C LEU A 81 -9.60 -18.64 -7.76
N SER A 82 -9.70 -19.92 -8.13
CA SER A 82 -10.82 -20.41 -8.94
C SER A 82 -12.17 -20.35 -8.21
N GLN A 83 -12.14 -20.31 -6.87
CA GLN A 83 -13.34 -20.18 -6.05
C GLN A 83 -13.75 -18.73 -5.83
N LEU A 84 -12.83 -17.80 -6.08
CA LEU A 84 -13.09 -16.36 -5.97
C LEU A 84 -13.50 -15.84 -7.35
N ASP A 85 -14.75 -15.47 -7.49
CA ASP A 85 -15.31 -15.02 -8.75
C ASP A 85 -15.13 -13.51 -8.93
N GLU A 86 -13.89 -13.06 -8.93
CA GLU A 86 -13.54 -11.64 -9.12
C GLU A 86 -12.74 -11.47 -10.41
N GLU A 87 -13.09 -10.47 -11.17
CA GLU A 87 -12.39 -10.11 -12.40
C GLU A 87 -10.97 -9.66 -12.11
N ASP A 88 -10.17 -9.14 -12.46
CA ASP A 88 -8.84 -8.56 -12.14
C ASP A 88 -8.06 -9.24 -11.00
N LEU A 89 -8.51 -10.37 -10.49
CA LEU A 89 -7.83 -11.06 -9.41
C LEU A 89 -6.75 -11.99 -9.97
N THR A 90 -5.54 -11.92 -9.39
CA THR A 90 -4.41 -12.74 -9.80
C THR A 90 -3.96 -13.67 -8.68
N VAL A 91 -3.26 -14.74 -9.03
CA VAL A 91 -2.66 -15.67 -8.06
C VAL A 91 -1.71 -14.92 -7.11
N ALA A 92 -0.96 -13.95 -7.62
CA ALA A 92 -0.03 -13.16 -6.80
C ALA A 92 -0.77 -12.39 -5.70
N LYS A 93 -1.92 -11.80 -6.02
CA LYS A 93 -2.75 -11.09 -5.04
C LYS A 93 -3.31 -12.06 -3.99
N VAL A 94 -3.78 -13.22 -4.41
CA VAL A 94 -4.28 -14.26 -3.49
C VAL A 94 -3.17 -14.74 -2.57
N ARG A 95 -1.98 -15.02 -3.09
CA ARG A 95 -0.83 -15.44 -2.28
C ARG A 95 -0.46 -14.41 -1.23
N ALA A 96 -0.49 -13.13 -1.60
CA ALA A 96 -0.19 -12.05 -0.66
C ALA A 96 -1.17 -12.04 0.52
N ARG A 97 -2.46 -12.25 0.24
CA ARG A 97 -3.48 -12.32 1.31
C ARG A 97 -3.34 -13.58 2.13
N LEU A 98 -3.03 -14.72 1.51
CA LEU A 98 -2.77 -15.97 2.20
C LEU A 98 -1.57 -15.87 3.14
N THR A 99 -0.50 -15.23 2.68
CA THR A 99 0.68 -14.97 3.52
C THR A 99 0.31 -14.14 4.74
N GLN A 100 -0.53 -13.12 4.57
CA GLN A 100 -1.01 -12.31 5.70
C GLN A 100 -1.81 -13.15 6.70
N LEU A 101 -2.69 -14.03 6.22
CA LEU A 101 -3.48 -14.91 7.08
C LEU A 101 -2.59 -15.87 7.87
N VAL A 102 -1.55 -16.41 7.23
CA VAL A 102 -0.57 -17.26 7.91
C VAL A 102 0.17 -16.50 8.99
N ASN A 103 0.61 -15.28 8.69
CA ASN A 103 1.31 -14.43 9.65
C ASN A 103 0.43 -14.02 10.83
N LEU A 104 -0.88 -13.91 10.62
CA LEU A 104 -1.85 -13.60 11.67
C LEU A 104 -2.27 -14.84 12.48
N GLY A 105 -1.82 -16.03 12.09
CA GLY A 105 -2.21 -17.29 12.73
C GLY A 105 -3.61 -17.76 12.35
N GLU A 106 -4.21 -17.21 11.32
CA GLU A 106 -5.55 -17.57 10.85
C GLU A 106 -5.54 -18.62 9.74
N ALA A 107 -4.38 -18.91 9.18
CA ALA A 107 -4.21 -19.96 8.17
C ALA A 107 -2.91 -20.71 8.39
N GLU A 108 -2.86 -21.95 7.92
CA GLU A 108 -1.66 -22.77 7.92
C GLU A 108 -1.18 -22.99 6.49
N LYS A 109 0.12 -23.08 6.33
CA LYS A 109 0.78 -23.30 5.05
C LYS A 109 1.61 -24.59 5.09
N ALA A 110 1.54 -25.36 4.02
CA ALA A 110 2.38 -26.54 3.86
C ALA A 110 2.71 -26.75 2.39
N ASP A 111 3.76 -27.54 2.15
CA ASP A 111 4.11 -27.94 0.79
C ASP A 111 3.43 -29.28 0.47
N ILE A 112 2.70 -29.32 -0.62
CA ILE A 112 2.06 -30.56 -1.10
C ILE A 112 2.65 -30.94 -2.45
N LYS A 113 2.64 -32.23 -2.75
CA LYS A 113 3.05 -32.72 -4.06
C LYS A 113 1.84 -32.77 -4.97
N THR A 114 1.99 -32.24 -6.17
CA THR A 114 0.96 -32.30 -7.20
C THR A 114 1.17 -33.55 -8.07
N GLU A 115 0.20 -33.89 -8.91
CA GLU A 115 0.24 -35.08 -9.77
C GLU A 115 1.43 -35.09 -10.72
N ASP A 116 1.94 -33.90 -11.09
CA ASP A 116 3.12 -33.77 -11.95
C ASP A 116 4.44 -33.90 -11.21
N GLY A 117 4.41 -34.25 -9.91
CA GLY A 117 5.61 -34.44 -9.10
C GLY A 117 6.24 -33.18 -8.57
N LYS A 118 5.64 -32.01 -8.84
CA LYS A 118 6.13 -30.72 -8.36
C LYS A 118 5.52 -30.40 -6.99
N SER A 119 6.30 -29.71 -6.17
CA SER A 119 5.82 -29.23 -4.87
C SER A 119 5.16 -27.87 -5.02
N LYS A 120 3.97 -27.71 -4.48
CA LYS A 120 3.25 -26.43 -4.41
C LYS A 120 2.85 -26.13 -2.99
N LYS A 121 2.82 -24.86 -2.66
CA LYS A 121 2.35 -24.41 -1.36
C LYS A 121 0.83 -24.44 -1.30
N ALA A 122 0.31 -25.00 -0.23
CA ALA A 122 -1.12 -25.10 0.00
C ALA A 122 -1.47 -24.46 1.35
N TYR A 123 -2.71 -24.08 1.51
CA TYR A 123 -3.19 -23.34 2.66
C TYR A 123 -4.52 -23.90 3.15
N LYS A 124 -4.72 -23.84 4.46
CA LYS A 124 -5.97 -24.26 5.10
C LYS A 124 -6.25 -23.35 6.30
N ASN A 125 -7.44 -23.49 6.88
CA ASN A 125 -7.76 -22.82 8.15
C ASN A 125 -6.83 -23.32 9.26
N ALA A 126 -6.40 -22.38 10.07
CA ALA A 126 -5.61 -22.72 11.25
C ALA A 126 -6.47 -23.34 12.35
#